data_c827550e1f41e9b4b6e124d06c3327f5
#
_entry.id   c827550e1f41e9b4b6e124d06c3327f5
#
_cell.length_a   1.000
_cell.length_b   1.000
_cell.length_c   1.000
_cell.angle_alpha   90.00
_cell.angle_beta   90.00
_cell.angle_gamma   90.00
#
_symmetry.space_group_name_H-M   'P 1'
#
loop_
_entity.id
_entity.type
_entity.pdbx_description
1 polymer ?
#
loop_
_entity_poly.entity_id
_entity_poly.type
_entity_poly.pdbx_seq_one_letter_code
_entity_poly.pdbx_strand_id
1 'polypeptide(L)'
;MDFEVAKVLVTTILVSFALLELVVRRFWQEGAAPRDLAIEAVSTLTILLVVVPLIMEGGALLAGLFVADSEGMLAWLPWWAMLGILFVGDDMTQYWWHRASHSSWLYPLHRAHHSAPYMSVRLTLSVRLTYRNNLFYYLLMPGVWVSAVLVYWGFGAVYTVYIVAKLLVIIGAHSSVPWDAPLYRWRWSQPLMWVVERVISTPSTHSAHHGLYATDGVTHYKGNFGNFLFLWDVLFGTARITRRRPEAYGIEGLEPVPWYREL
;
A
#
# COMPACT_ATOMS: atom_id res chain seq x y z
N MET A 1 0.12 11.41 19.44
CA MET A 1 -0.02 9.95 19.64
C MET A 1 1.36 9.37 19.45
N ASP A 2 1.80 8.53 20.37
CA ASP A 2 3.15 8.03 20.42
C ASP A 2 3.41 7.05 19.26
N PHE A 3 4.64 7.03 18.73
CA PHE A 3 5.07 6.11 17.66
C PHE A 3 4.89 4.64 18.06
N GLU A 4 5.03 4.32 19.35
CA GLU A 4 4.76 2.98 19.88
C GLU A 4 3.26 2.60 19.76
N VAL A 5 2.36 3.54 19.97
CA VAL A 5 0.91 3.32 19.75
C VAL A 5 0.62 3.02 18.27
N ALA A 6 1.28 3.74 17.34
CA ALA A 6 1.13 3.46 15.91
C ALA A 6 1.61 2.04 15.56
N LYS A 7 2.77 1.61 16.07
CA LYS A 7 3.28 0.24 15.86
C LYS A 7 2.29 -0.81 16.36
N VAL A 8 1.74 -0.64 17.57
CA VAL A 8 0.75 -1.57 18.14
C VAL A 8 -0.50 -1.63 17.26
N LEU A 9 -1.05 -0.49 16.85
CA LEU A 9 -2.25 -0.45 15.99
C LEU A 9 -2.00 -1.11 14.63
N VAL A 10 -0.89 -0.79 13.96
CA VAL A 10 -0.53 -1.40 12.68
C VAL A 10 -0.33 -2.91 12.81
N THR A 11 0.37 -3.36 13.85
CA THR A 11 0.54 -4.79 14.13
C THR A 11 -0.80 -5.47 14.38
N THR A 12 -1.69 -4.83 15.13
CA THR A 12 -3.04 -5.34 15.39
C THR A 12 -3.84 -5.48 14.10
N ILE A 13 -3.78 -4.51 13.19
CA ILE A 13 -4.43 -4.58 11.87
C ILE A 13 -3.91 -5.77 11.07
N LEU A 14 -2.59 -5.92 10.97
CA LEU A 14 -1.95 -7.02 10.25
C LEU A 14 -2.38 -8.39 10.81
N VAL A 15 -2.28 -8.57 12.12
CA VAL A 15 -2.69 -9.79 12.81
C VAL A 15 -4.17 -10.08 12.60
N SER A 16 -5.03 -9.08 12.69
CA SER A 16 -6.48 -9.24 12.50
C SER A 16 -6.82 -9.73 11.10
N PHE A 17 -6.24 -9.16 10.06
CA PHE A 17 -6.46 -9.63 8.69
C PHE A 17 -5.89 -11.04 8.46
N ALA A 18 -4.72 -11.35 9.00
CA ALA A 18 -4.13 -12.67 8.91
C ALA A 18 -4.97 -13.74 9.61
N LEU A 19 -5.50 -13.44 10.81
CA LEU A 19 -6.43 -14.32 11.52
C LEU A 19 -7.74 -14.48 10.74
N LEU A 20 -8.26 -13.40 10.15
CA LEU A 20 -9.44 -13.48 9.30
C LEU A 20 -9.21 -14.42 8.10
N GLU A 21 -8.06 -14.30 7.41
CA GLU A 21 -7.70 -15.20 6.32
C GLU A 21 -7.59 -16.66 6.80
N LEU A 22 -7.04 -16.89 7.99
CA LEU A 22 -6.94 -18.22 8.59
C LEU A 22 -8.32 -18.81 8.88
N VAL A 23 -9.21 -18.04 9.51
CA VAL A 23 -10.58 -18.47 9.88
C VAL A 23 -11.39 -18.81 8.63
N VAL A 24 -11.30 -18.00 7.58
CA VAL A 24 -12.01 -18.27 6.31
C VAL A 24 -11.25 -19.24 5.38
N ARG A 25 -10.21 -19.88 5.87
CA ARG A 25 -9.37 -20.88 5.14
C ARG A 25 -8.72 -20.33 3.86
N ARG A 26 -8.41 -19.04 3.83
CA ARG A 26 -7.72 -18.36 2.72
C ARG A 26 -6.28 -17.97 3.03
N PHE A 27 -5.75 -18.43 4.16
CA PHE A 27 -4.37 -18.15 4.59
C PHE A 27 -3.34 -18.87 3.73
N TRP A 28 -3.59 -20.14 3.39
CA TRP A 28 -2.74 -20.94 2.50
C TRP A 28 -3.25 -20.80 1.08
N GLN A 29 -2.44 -20.20 0.23
CA GLN A 29 -2.80 -19.93 -1.17
C GLN A 29 -2.14 -20.94 -2.10
N GLU A 30 -2.86 -21.36 -3.13
CA GLU A 30 -2.29 -22.11 -4.22
C GLU A 30 -1.19 -21.30 -4.91
N GLY A 31 -0.10 -21.98 -5.34
CA GLY A 31 1.05 -21.34 -5.97
C GLY A 31 2.04 -20.67 -5.00
N ALA A 32 1.76 -20.68 -3.67
CA ALA A 32 2.71 -20.21 -2.68
C ALA A 32 3.92 -21.13 -2.58
N ALA A 33 5.13 -20.59 -2.74
CA ALA A 33 6.38 -21.32 -2.67
C ALA A 33 7.18 -20.98 -1.40
N PRO A 34 8.04 -21.91 -0.88
CA PRO A 34 8.91 -21.58 0.27
C PRO A 34 9.80 -20.35 0.05
N ARG A 35 10.25 -20.12 -1.19
CA ARG A 35 11.03 -18.92 -1.56
C ARG A 35 10.29 -17.61 -1.29
N ASP A 36 8.96 -17.61 -1.33
CA ASP A 36 8.15 -16.41 -1.05
C ASP A 36 8.34 -15.95 0.39
N LEU A 37 8.48 -16.90 1.33
CA LEU A 37 8.73 -16.57 2.72
C LEU A 37 10.06 -15.84 2.90
N ALA A 38 11.11 -16.25 2.16
CA ALA A 38 12.41 -15.58 2.20
C ALA A 38 12.31 -14.15 1.66
N ILE A 39 11.64 -13.95 0.52
CA ILE A 39 11.44 -12.61 -0.08
C ILE A 39 10.66 -11.72 0.91
N GLU A 40 9.59 -12.22 1.47
CA GLU A 40 8.75 -11.50 2.42
C GLU A 40 9.50 -11.12 3.69
N ALA A 41 10.27 -12.06 4.25
CA ALA A 41 11.09 -11.83 5.43
C ALA A 41 12.15 -10.75 5.18
N VAL A 42 12.92 -10.89 4.11
CA VAL A 42 13.98 -9.95 3.77
C VAL A 42 13.39 -8.57 3.47
N SER A 43 12.37 -8.48 2.64
CA SER A 43 11.72 -7.20 2.32
C SER A 43 11.19 -6.51 3.57
N THR A 44 10.45 -7.24 4.43
CA THR A 44 9.88 -6.67 5.66
C THR A 44 10.95 -6.20 6.63
N LEU A 45 11.94 -7.03 6.90
CA LEU A 45 13.03 -6.66 7.81
C LEU A 45 13.84 -5.48 7.26
N THR A 46 14.12 -5.46 5.97
CA THR A 46 14.82 -4.34 5.33
C THR A 46 14.02 -3.04 5.46
N ILE A 47 12.71 -3.08 5.24
CA ILE A 47 11.87 -1.89 5.41
C ILE A 47 11.87 -1.41 6.85
N LEU A 48 11.62 -2.30 7.80
CA LEU A 48 11.47 -1.91 9.20
C LEU A 48 12.79 -1.49 9.86
N LEU A 49 13.88 -2.16 9.53
CA LEU A 49 15.18 -1.96 10.21
C LEU A 49 16.11 -1.00 9.47
N VAL A 50 15.90 -0.77 8.19
CA VAL A 50 16.79 0.06 7.38
C VAL A 50 16.03 1.24 6.75
N VAL A 51 14.98 0.96 5.95
CA VAL A 51 14.32 1.99 5.14
C VAL A 51 13.61 3.01 6.00
N VAL A 52 12.76 2.56 6.93
CA VAL A 52 11.97 3.47 7.77
C VAL A 52 12.88 4.35 8.65
N PRO A 53 13.86 3.81 9.41
CA PRO A 53 14.80 4.64 10.16
C PRO A 53 15.55 5.63 9.26
N LEU A 54 16.10 5.17 8.13
CA LEU A 54 16.84 6.01 7.20
C LEU A 54 16.02 7.17 6.66
N ILE A 55 14.75 6.92 6.30
CA ILE A 55 13.85 7.97 5.80
C ILE A 55 13.46 8.94 6.91
N MET A 56 13.18 8.46 8.12
CA MET A 56 12.80 9.32 9.24
C MET A 56 13.94 10.24 9.66
N GLU A 57 15.14 9.69 9.85
CA GLU A 57 16.33 10.46 10.20
C GLU A 57 16.77 11.38 9.05
N GLY A 58 16.79 10.84 7.82
CA GLY A 58 17.11 11.61 6.63
C GLY A 58 16.13 12.74 6.35
N GLY A 59 14.84 12.54 6.62
CA GLY A 59 13.81 13.57 6.51
C GLY A 59 14.01 14.70 7.51
N ALA A 60 14.38 14.39 8.76
CA ALA A 60 14.71 15.38 9.77
C ALA A 60 15.96 16.20 9.37
N LEU A 61 17.00 15.51 8.86
CA LEU A 61 18.19 16.20 8.34
C LEU A 61 17.87 17.10 7.16
N LEU A 62 17.08 16.62 6.18
CA LEU A 62 16.65 17.43 5.05
C LEU A 62 15.86 18.66 5.51
N ALA A 63 14.94 18.49 6.44
CA ALA A 63 14.14 19.59 6.98
C ALA A 63 15.04 20.69 7.59
N GLY A 64 16.04 20.28 8.39
CA GLY A 64 17.02 21.21 9.00
C GLY A 64 17.94 21.87 7.98
N LEU A 65 18.27 21.20 6.87
CA LEU A 65 19.07 21.79 5.80
C LEU A 65 18.30 22.85 5.01
N PHE A 66 16.99 22.66 4.81
CA PHE A 66 16.14 23.65 4.12
C PHE A 66 15.80 24.86 5.02
N VAL A 67 15.50 24.59 6.29
CA VAL A 67 15.11 25.62 7.27
C VAL A 67 15.73 25.25 8.61
N ALA A 68 16.77 26.00 9.02
CA ALA A 68 17.42 25.81 10.33
C ALA A 68 16.39 26.01 11.46
N ASP A 69 16.54 25.26 12.55
CA ASP A 69 15.68 25.33 13.75
C ASP A 69 14.18 25.19 13.47
N SER A 70 13.82 24.39 12.45
CA SER A 70 12.45 24.24 11.97
C SER A 70 11.64 23.12 12.64
N GLU A 71 12.17 22.49 13.69
CA GLU A 71 11.43 21.44 14.41
C GLU A 71 10.11 22.00 14.94
N GLY A 72 9.00 21.31 14.63
CA GLY A 72 7.68 21.72 15.08
C GLY A 72 7.12 23.01 14.47
N MET A 73 7.78 23.61 13.47
CA MET A 73 7.42 24.94 12.94
C MET A 73 5.99 25.04 12.37
N LEU A 74 5.39 23.91 11.99
CA LEU A 74 4.02 23.83 11.48
C LEU A 74 3.03 23.22 12.48
N ALA A 75 3.44 23.00 13.75
CA ALA A 75 2.57 22.40 14.77
C ALA A 75 1.33 23.27 15.11
N TRP A 76 1.33 24.54 14.72
CA TRP A 76 0.20 25.47 14.88
C TRP A 76 -0.92 25.24 13.87
N LEU A 77 -0.66 24.50 12.79
CA LEU A 77 -1.69 24.22 11.78
C LEU A 77 -2.82 23.36 12.37
N PRO A 78 -4.08 23.62 12.00
CA PRO A 78 -5.18 22.78 12.43
C PRO A 78 -5.07 21.39 11.76
N TRP A 79 -5.50 20.36 12.48
CA TRP A 79 -5.36 18.96 12.04
C TRP A 79 -5.91 18.68 10.63
N TRP A 80 -6.99 19.31 10.24
CA TRP A 80 -7.59 19.15 8.91
C TRP A 80 -6.72 19.71 7.78
N ALA A 81 -5.99 20.81 8.03
CA ALA A 81 -5.03 21.34 7.08
C ALA A 81 -3.81 20.42 6.96
N MET A 82 -3.29 19.91 8.08
CA MET A 82 -2.22 18.91 8.10
C MET A 82 -2.62 17.67 7.32
N LEU A 83 -3.85 17.18 7.52
CA LEU A 83 -4.38 16.00 6.80
C LEU A 83 -4.48 16.27 5.30
N GLY A 84 -4.96 17.44 4.88
CA GLY A 84 -4.99 17.84 3.48
C GLY A 84 -3.61 17.86 2.84
N ILE A 85 -2.60 18.38 3.56
CA ILE A 85 -1.20 18.40 3.12
C ILE A 85 -0.66 16.95 2.97
N LEU A 86 -0.98 16.05 3.91
CA LEU A 86 -0.58 14.64 3.81
C LEU A 86 -1.26 13.92 2.63
N PHE A 87 -2.53 14.19 2.35
CA PHE A 87 -3.20 13.61 1.17
C PHE A 87 -2.53 14.03 -0.13
N VAL A 88 -2.06 15.26 -0.26
CA VAL A 88 -1.37 15.73 -1.47
C VAL A 88 0.11 15.34 -1.43
N GLY A 89 0.81 15.62 -0.34
CA GLY A 89 2.26 15.43 -0.24
C GLY A 89 2.70 13.98 -0.17
N ASP A 90 1.91 13.11 0.45
CA ASP A 90 2.22 11.68 0.54
C ASP A 90 1.34 10.85 -0.39
N ASP A 91 0.02 10.85 -0.22
CA ASP A 91 -0.83 9.86 -0.89
C ASP A 91 -0.96 10.10 -2.40
N MET A 92 -1.20 11.36 -2.84
CA MET A 92 -1.20 11.69 -4.26
C MET A 92 0.17 11.47 -4.90
N THR A 93 1.24 11.79 -4.19
CA THR A 93 2.61 11.56 -4.64
C THR A 93 2.88 10.05 -4.79
N GLN A 94 2.38 9.23 -3.86
CA GLN A 94 2.46 7.77 -3.96
C GLN A 94 1.66 7.24 -5.15
N TYR A 95 0.48 7.79 -5.45
CA TYR A 95 -0.27 7.44 -6.65
C TYR A 95 0.57 7.68 -7.92
N TRP A 96 1.20 8.86 -8.05
CA TRP A 96 2.05 9.18 -9.19
C TRP A 96 3.31 8.32 -9.26
N TRP A 97 3.93 8.02 -8.10
CA TRP A 97 5.05 7.09 -8.01
C TRP A 97 4.66 5.69 -8.47
N HIS A 98 3.54 5.16 -7.98
CA HIS A 98 3.03 3.85 -8.35
C HIS A 98 2.72 3.79 -9.85
N ARG A 99 2.04 4.80 -10.38
CA ARG A 99 1.78 4.92 -11.83
C ARG A 99 3.06 4.97 -12.64
N ALA A 100 4.06 5.75 -12.22
CA ALA A 100 5.37 5.82 -12.88
C ALA A 100 6.12 4.48 -12.80
N SER A 101 5.94 3.72 -11.72
CA SER A 101 6.57 2.41 -11.51
C SER A 101 6.05 1.32 -12.47
N HIS A 102 4.97 1.58 -13.18
CA HIS A 102 4.51 0.75 -14.30
C HIS A 102 5.13 1.14 -15.65
N SER A 103 6.05 2.11 -15.70
CA SER A 103 6.86 2.39 -16.86
C SER A 103 8.02 1.39 -17.01
N SER A 104 8.49 1.16 -18.23
CA SER A 104 9.50 0.12 -18.50
C SER A 104 10.81 0.27 -17.71
N TRP A 105 11.21 1.48 -17.36
CA TRP A 105 12.48 1.73 -16.65
C TRP A 105 12.36 1.68 -15.12
N LEU A 106 11.18 1.97 -14.53
CA LEU A 106 10.93 1.86 -13.08
C LEU A 106 10.28 0.52 -12.68
N TYR A 107 9.70 -0.21 -13.62
CA TYR A 107 9.02 -1.47 -13.34
C TYR A 107 9.90 -2.52 -12.63
N PRO A 108 11.21 -2.63 -12.89
CA PRO A 108 12.07 -3.53 -12.14
C PRO A 108 12.05 -3.33 -10.63
N LEU A 109 11.82 -2.10 -10.14
CA LEU A 109 11.72 -1.79 -8.72
C LEU A 109 10.38 -2.26 -8.10
N HIS A 110 9.35 -2.44 -8.92
CA HIS A 110 7.99 -2.74 -8.50
C HIS A 110 7.51 -4.14 -8.92
N ARG A 111 8.22 -4.79 -9.85
CA ARG A 111 7.86 -6.07 -10.44
C ARG A 111 7.59 -7.16 -9.39
N ALA A 112 8.41 -7.23 -8.33
CA ALA A 112 8.26 -8.22 -7.28
C ALA A 112 6.90 -8.15 -6.59
N HIS A 113 6.32 -6.95 -6.49
CA HIS A 113 4.98 -6.72 -5.95
C HIS A 113 3.88 -7.40 -6.78
N HIS A 114 4.05 -7.51 -8.09
CA HIS A 114 3.11 -8.13 -9.01
C HIS A 114 3.42 -9.59 -9.33
N SER A 115 4.58 -10.14 -8.94
CA SER A 115 5.02 -11.47 -9.39
C SER A 115 4.33 -12.64 -8.68
N ALA A 116 3.63 -12.41 -7.56
CA ALA A 116 2.95 -13.46 -6.83
C ALA A 116 1.65 -13.90 -7.52
N PRO A 117 1.40 -15.23 -7.67
CA PRO A 117 0.18 -15.73 -8.29
C PRO A 117 -1.04 -15.72 -7.34
N TYR A 118 -1.01 -14.90 -6.30
CA TYR A 118 -2.06 -14.80 -5.28
C TYR A 118 -2.01 -13.44 -4.59
N MET A 119 -3.12 -13.08 -3.93
CA MET A 119 -3.18 -11.96 -2.98
C MET A 119 -3.49 -12.49 -1.59
N SER A 120 -2.70 -12.10 -0.58
CA SER A 120 -2.88 -12.54 0.81
C SER A 120 -2.17 -11.63 1.80
N VAL A 121 -2.68 -11.61 3.03
CA VAL A 121 -2.03 -11.06 4.22
C VAL A 121 -1.74 -12.22 5.16
N ARG A 122 -0.47 -12.62 5.32
CA ARG A 122 -0.08 -13.76 6.18
C ARG A 122 0.51 -13.29 7.49
N LEU A 123 0.34 -14.13 8.53
CA LEU A 123 0.69 -13.83 9.91
C LEU A 123 2.20 -13.71 10.17
N THR A 124 3.01 -14.52 9.54
CA THR A 124 4.42 -14.68 9.92
C THR A 124 5.33 -13.56 9.46
N LEU A 125 4.91 -12.77 8.47
CA LEU A 125 5.70 -11.67 7.92
C LEU A 125 4.86 -10.83 6.96
N SER A 126 3.76 -10.73 7.25
CA SER A 126 2.46 -10.67 6.75
C SER A 126 2.03 -9.40 6.08
N VAL A 127 2.77 -8.86 5.20
CA VAL A 127 2.26 -7.98 4.17
C VAL A 127 2.90 -8.40 2.87
N ARG A 128 2.58 -9.61 2.49
CA ARG A 128 3.21 -10.33 1.39
C ARG A 128 3.35 -9.51 0.14
N LEU A 129 2.27 -8.86 -0.25
CA LEU A 129 2.28 -8.05 -1.46
C LEU A 129 2.61 -6.59 -1.19
N THR A 130 2.18 -6.05 -0.05
CA THR A 130 2.35 -4.63 0.25
C THR A 130 3.83 -4.23 0.33
N TYR A 131 4.69 -5.09 0.88
CA TYR A 131 6.11 -4.79 1.06
C TYR A 131 7.05 -5.58 0.13
N ARG A 132 6.52 -6.44 -0.72
CA ARG A 132 7.31 -7.19 -1.70
C ARG A 132 7.73 -6.27 -2.85
N ASN A 133 8.64 -5.37 -2.58
CA ASN A 133 9.21 -4.45 -3.54
C ASN A 133 10.72 -4.39 -3.35
N ASN A 134 11.42 -3.95 -4.38
CA ASN A 134 12.83 -3.63 -4.29
C ASN A 134 13.07 -2.54 -3.23
N LEU A 135 14.19 -2.62 -2.51
CA LEU A 135 14.61 -1.62 -1.52
C LEU A 135 14.54 -0.19 -2.07
N PHE A 136 15.02 0.03 -3.29
CA PHE A 136 15.03 1.34 -3.93
C PHE A 136 13.63 1.86 -4.27
N TYR A 137 12.61 0.99 -4.38
CA TYR A 137 11.23 1.43 -4.58
C TYR A 137 10.79 2.37 -3.46
N TYR A 138 11.06 2.01 -2.21
CA TYR A 138 10.69 2.82 -1.05
C TYR A 138 11.64 4.00 -0.83
N LEU A 139 12.95 3.79 -1.00
CA LEU A 139 13.93 4.85 -0.82
C LEU A 139 13.77 5.99 -1.84
N LEU A 140 13.32 5.68 -3.03
CA LEU A 140 13.10 6.68 -4.08
C LEU A 140 11.67 7.23 -4.11
N MET A 141 10.76 6.72 -3.28
CA MET A 141 9.36 7.19 -3.20
C MET A 141 9.30 8.58 -2.57
N PRO A 142 8.95 9.65 -3.33
CA PRO A 142 9.02 11.02 -2.79
C PRO A 142 8.08 11.25 -1.60
N GLY A 143 6.88 10.64 -1.61
CA GLY A 143 5.86 10.86 -0.58
C GLY A 143 6.31 10.48 0.83
N VAL A 144 7.11 9.41 0.99
CA VAL A 144 7.61 9.01 2.33
C VAL A 144 8.63 10.02 2.88
N TRP A 145 9.44 10.64 2.01
CA TRP A 145 10.37 11.69 2.40
C TRP A 145 9.63 12.98 2.78
N VAL A 146 8.61 13.36 2.01
CA VAL A 146 7.74 14.49 2.34
C VAL A 146 7.08 14.25 3.70
N SER A 147 6.56 13.05 3.94
CA SER A 147 5.97 12.71 5.24
C SER A 147 6.97 12.81 6.39
N ALA A 148 8.20 12.33 6.21
CA ALA A 148 9.25 12.43 7.24
C ALA A 148 9.60 13.89 7.58
N VAL A 149 9.73 14.75 6.57
CA VAL A 149 9.92 16.19 6.76
C VAL A 149 8.73 16.82 7.50
N LEU A 150 7.49 16.50 7.10
CA LEU A 150 6.29 17.01 7.74
C LEU A 150 6.17 16.55 9.21
N VAL A 151 6.55 15.30 9.50
CA VAL A 151 6.61 14.79 10.89
C VAL A 151 7.58 15.61 11.72
N TYR A 152 8.78 15.89 11.23
CA TYR A 152 9.75 16.75 11.89
C TYR A 152 9.20 18.18 12.10
N TRP A 153 8.45 18.70 11.14
CA TRP A 153 7.83 20.03 11.23
C TRP A 153 6.56 20.07 12.10
N GLY A 154 6.20 18.98 12.78
CA GLY A 154 5.15 18.98 13.81
C GLY A 154 3.89 18.19 13.45
N PHE A 155 3.85 17.41 12.36
CA PHE A 155 2.67 16.63 11.95
C PHE A 155 2.54 15.30 12.71
N GLY A 156 3.43 14.95 13.63
CA GLY A 156 3.57 13.62 14.21
C GLY A 156 2.25 13.00 14.69
N ALA A 157 1.41 13.73 15.42
CA ALA A 157 0.12 13.22 15.91
C ALA A 157 -0.87 12.95 14.79
N VAL A 158 -1.00 13.86 13.81
CA VAL A 158 -1.91 13.72 12.66
C VAL A 158 -1.40 12.63 11.72
N TYR A 159 -0.09 12.59 11.48
CA TYR A 159 0.54 11.55 10.68
C TYR A 159 0.32 10.15 11.27
N THR A 160 0.37 9.99 12.60
CA THR A 160 0.10 8.69 13.24
C THR A 160 -1.31 8.18 12.92
N VAL A 161 -2.32 9.04 13.03
CA VAL A 161 -3.71 8.66 12.67
C VAL A 161 -3.83 8.38 11.18
N TYR A 162 -3.24 9.23 10.35
CA TYR A 162 -3.22 9.09 8.90
C TYR A 162 -2.58 7.77 8.45
N ILE A 163 -1.38 7.44 8.96
CA ILE A 163 -0.67 6.21 8.53
C ILE A 163 -1.38 4.94 9.00
N VAL A 164 -2.02 4.95 10.16
CA VAL A 164 -2.85 3.82 10.64
C VAL A 164 -4.05 3.61 9.71
N ALA A 165 -4.77 4.67 9.36
CA ALA A 165 -5.90 4.61 8.44
C ALA A 165 -5.44 4.16 7.03
N LYS A 166 -4.33 4.72 6.53
CA LYS A 166 -3.72 4.36 5.25
C LYS A 166 -3.36 2.87 5.20
N LEU A 167 -2.66 2.36 6.21
CA LEU A 167 -2.27 0.95 6.26
C LEU A 167 -3.46 0.01 6.44
N LEU A 168 -4.49 0.40 7.19
CA LEU A 168 -5.74 -0.37 7.28
C LEU A 168 -6.36 -0.60 5.89
N VAL A 169 -6.45 0.45 5.08
CA VAL A 169 -7.00 0.36 3.72
C VAL A 169 -6.07 -0.45 2.81
N ILE A 170 -4.77 -0.17 2.80
CA ILE A 170 -3.79 -0.87 1.96
C ILE A 170 -3.80 -2.37 2.26
N ILE A 171 -3.71 -2.74 3.54
CA ILE A 171 -3.71 -4.15 3.99
C ILE A 171 -5.04 -4.81 3.62
N GLY A 172 -6.16 -4.14 3.91
CA GLY A 172 -7.48 -4.63 3.57
C GLY A 172 -7.69 -4.85 2.08
N ALA A 173 -7.15 -3.97 1.22
CA ALA A 173 -7.23 -4.09 -0.22
C ALA A 173 -6.39 -5.26 -0.77
N HIS A 174 -5.28 -5.61 -0.11
CA HIS A 174 -4.42 -6.75 -0.47
C HIS A 174 -4.88 -8.09 0.13
N SER A 175 -5.87 -8.10 1.02
CA SER A 175 -6.34 -9.34 1.65
C SER A 175 -6.97 -10.28 0.63
N SER A 176 -6.75 -11.59 0.83
CA SER A 176 -7.45 -12.64 0.09
C SER A 176 -8.94 -12.68 0.41
N VAL A 177 -9.36 -12.11 1.54
CA VAL A 177 -10.77 -12.02 1.95
C VAL A 177 -11.45 -10.89 1.19
N PRO A 178 -12.47 -11.19 0.35
CA PRO A 178 -13.21 -10.17 -0.37
C PRO A 178 -14.27 -9.51 0.54
N TRP A 179 -13.82 -8.76 1.55
CA TRP A 179 -14.70 -8.15 2.54
C TRP A 179 -15.72 -7.17 1.92
N ASP A 180 -15.40 -6.62 0.76
CA ASP A 180 -16.27 -5.73 -0.02
C ASP A 180 -17.39 -6.48 -0.78
N ALA A 181 -17.17 -7.73 -1.19
CA ALA A 181 -18.11 -8.48 -2.01
C ALA A 181 -19.51 -8.68 -1.38
N PRO A 182 -19.67 -9.01 -0.09
CA PRO A 182 -20.98 -9.07 0.54
C PRO A 182 -21.68 -7.71 0.53
N LEU A 183 -20.94 -6.63 0.72
CA LEU A 183 -21.51 -5.28 0.79
C LEU A 183 -22.06 -4.82 -0.56
N TYR A 184 -21.53 -5.30 -1.67
CA TYR A 184 -22.09 -5.03 -3.00
C TYR A 184 -23.42 -5.76 -3.26
N ARG A 185 -23.73 -6.84 -2.52
CA ARG A 185 -24.96 -7.62 -2.70
C ARG A 185 -26.16 -7.02 -1.99
N TRP A 186 -25.95 -6.29 -0.89
CA TRP A 186 -27.04 -5.73 -0.11
C TRP A 186 -27.50 -4.39 -0.67
N ARG A 187 -28.79 -4.26 -0.95
CA ARG A 187 -29.37 -3.05 -1.55
C ARG A 187 -29.15 -1.79 -0.69
N TRP A 188 -29.20 -1.95 0.64
CA TRP A 188 -29.01 -0.84 1.57
C TRP A 188 -27.57 -0.32 1.64
N SER A 189 -26.57 -1.15 1.38
CA SER A 189 -25.15 -0.74 1.42
C SER A 189 -24.65 -0.21 0.07
N GLN A 190 -25.39 -0.41 -1.02
CA GLN A 190 -24.93 0.01 -2.35
C GLN A 190 -24.62 1.51 -2.48
N PRO A 191 -25.43 2.46 -1.93
CA PRO A 191 -25.08 3.87 -1.99
C PRO A 191 -23.78 4.18 -1.24
N LEU A 192 -23.58 3.55 -0.07
CA LEU A 192 -22.34 3.68 0.69
C LEU A 192 -21.15 3.11 -0.11
N MET A 193 -21.29 1.91 -0.65
CA MET A 193 -20.23 1.26 -1.43
C MET A 193 -19.92 2.00 -2.72
N TRP A 194 -20.90 2.68 -3.32
CA TRP A 194 -20.66 3.57 -4.47
C TRP A 194 -19.69 4.70 -4.12
N VAL A 195 -19.75 5.26 -2.91
CA VAL A 195 -18.83 6.27 -2.41
C VAL A 195 -17.50 5.61 -2.04
N VAL A 196 -17.53 4.54 -1.25
CA VAL A 196 -16.32 3.85 -0.73
C VAL A 196 -15.39 3.44 -1.87
N GLU A 197 -15.91 2.76 -2.89
CA GLU A 197 -15.13 2.26 -4.04
C GLU A 197 -14.55 3.36 -4.96
N ARG A 198 -14.92 4.63 -4.74
CA ARG A 198 -14.40 5.82 -5.43
C ARG A 198 -13.46 6.64 -4.57
N VAL A 199 -13.51 6.46 -3.26
CA VAL A 199 -12.70 7.24 -2.32
C VAL A 199 -11.50 6.45 -1.84
N ILE A 200 -11.67 5.17 -1.48
CA ILE A 200 -10.60 4.31 -0.97
C ILE A 200 -10.45 3.04 -1.81
N SER A 201 -9.25 2.47 -1.78
CA SER A 201 -8.99 1.17 -2.39
C SER A 201 -9.74 0.05 -1.67
N THR A 202 -10.34 -0.84 -2.44
CA THR A 202 -11.04 -2.03 -1.95
C THR A 202 -10.41 -3.30 -2.53
N PRO A 203 -10.69 -4.50 -1.99
CA PRO A 203 -10.20 -5.73 -2.60
C PRO A 203 -10.56 -5.87 -4.08
N SER A 204 -11.75 -5.45 -4.50
CA SER A 204 -12.16 -5.55 -5.90
C SER A 204 -11.45 -4.56 -6.82
N THR A 205 -11.16 -3.33 -6.36
CA THR A 205 -10.45 -2.34 -7.17
C THR A 205 -8.96 -2.65 -7.25
N HIS A 206 -8.33 -3.01 -6.12
CA HIS A 206 -6.89 -3.25 -6.07
C HIS A 206 -6.50 -4.61 -6.65
N SER A 207 -7.32 -5.66 -6.45
CA SER A 207 -7.05 -6.96 -7.07
C SER A 207 -7.09 -6.88 -8.61
N ALA A 208 -7.93 -6.01 -9.19
CA ALA A 208 -7.95 -5.78 -10.63
C ALA A 208 -6.61 -5.25 -11.15
N HIS A 209 -5.90 -4.46 -10.35
CA HIS A 209 -4.56 -3.97 -10.64
C HIS A 209 -3.50 -5.10 -10.67
N HIS A 210 -3.66 -6.11 -9.83
CA HIS A 210 -2.77 -7.29 -9.76
C HIS A 210 -3.17 -8.45 -10.68
N GLY A 211 -4.21 -8.28 -11.49
CA GLY A 211 -4.69 -9.34 -12.38
C GLY A 211 -3.68 -9.74 -13.45
N LEU A 212 -3.71 -11.02 -13.85
CA LEU A 212 -2.80 -11.62 -14.82
C LEU A 212 -3.23 -11.35 -16.26
N TYR A 213 -4.52 -11.61 -16.59
CA TYR A 213 -5.00 -11.60 -17.96
C TYR A 213 -5.78 -10.34 -18.31
N ALA A 214 -5.25 -9.52 -19.21
CA ALA A 214 -5.96 -8.32 -19.69
C ALA A 214 -7.32 -8.62 -20.35
N THR A 215 -7.54 -9.87 -20.75
CA THR A 215 -8.74 -10.34 -21.46
C THR A 215 -9.88 -10.80 -20.57
N ASP A 216 -9.68 -10.93 -19.24
CA ASP A 216 -10.70 -11.43 -18.30
C ASP A 216 -11.84 -10.42 -18.03
N GLY A 217 -11.74 -9.23 -18.59
CA GLY A 217 -12.73 -8.16 -18.44
C GLY A 217 -12.70 -7.47 -17.07
N VAL A 218 -11.77 -7.82 -16.17
CA VAL A 218 -11.59 -7.29 -14.82
C VAL A 218 -10.20 -6.68 -14.64
N THR A 219 -9.16 -7.39 -15.02
CA THR A 219 -7.76 -6.99 -14.88
C THR A 219 -7.49 -5.61 -15.46
N HIS A 220 -6.79 -4.78 -14.68
CA HIS A 220 -6.47 -3.39 -15.04
C HIS A 220 -5.11 -2.91 -14.53
N TYR A 221 -4.04 -3.63 -14.85
CA TYR A 221 -2.67 -3.31 -14.41
C TYR A 221 -2.11 -1.99 -14.97
N LYS A 222 -2.81 -1.34 -15.91
CA LYS A 222 -2.51 0.01 -16.42
C LYS A 222 -3.33 1.11 -15.75
N GLY A 223 -3.93 0.83 -14.60
CA GLY A 223 -4.72 1.74 -13.79
C GLY A 223 -4.97 1.17 -12.41
N ASN A 224 -5.88 1.77 -11.64
CA ASN A 224 -6.16 1.42 -10.25
C ASN A 224 -4.89 1.50 -9.38
N PHE A 225 -4.11 2.57 -9.55
CA PHE A 225 -2.82 2.78 -8.89
C PHE A 225 -2.94 3.27 -7.44
N GLY A 226 -4.09 3.82 -7.03
CA GLY A 226 -4.32 4.30 -5.67
C GLY A 226 -4.24 3.16 -4.66
N ASN A 227 -3.34 3.27 -3.69
CA ASN A 227 -3.20 2.28 -2.63
C ASN A 227 -4.11 2.61 -1.43
N PHE A 228 -4.20 3.89 -1.05
CA PHE A 228 -5.08 4.38 0.00
C PHE A 228 -6.28 5.10 -0.60
N LEU A 229 -6.11 6.33 -1.09
CA LEU A 229 -7.19 7.04 -1.76
C LEU A 229 -7.28 6.61 -3.23
N PHE A 230 -8.29 5.82 -3.54
CA PHE A 230 -8.67 5.48 -4.91
C PHE A 230 -9.23 6.69 -5.67
N LEU A 231 -9.53 7.76 -4.93
CA LEU A 231 -9.97 9.04 -5.46
C LEU A 231 -9.03 9.58 -6.54
N TRP A 232 -7.73 9.34 -6.42
CA TRP A 232 -6.75 9.77 -7.43
C TRP A 232 -6.97 9.08 -8.78
N ASP A 233 -7.28 7.78 -8.76
CA ASP A 233 -7.62 7.07 -10.00
C ASP A 233 -8.88 7.64 -10.65
N VAL A 234 -9.89 7.98 -9.84
CA VAL A 234 -11.12 8.61 -10.34
C VAL A 234 -10.83 9.98 -10.94
N LEU A 235 -10.06 10.81 -10.25
CA LEU A 235 -9.72 12.17 -10.69
C LEU A 235 -8.83 12.20 -11.94
N PHE A 236 -7.87 11.27 -12.01
CA PHE A 236 -6.92 11.21 -13.14
C PHE A 236 -7.31 10.22 -14.24
N GLY A 237 -8.52 9.65 -14.18
CA GLY A 237 -9.10 8.84 -15.25
C GLY A 237 -8.47 7.46 -15.41
N THR A 238 -7.84 6.91 -14.36
CA THR A 238 -7.24 5.57 -14.34
C THR A 238 -8.08 4.54 -13.58
N ALA A 239 -9.24 4.96 -13.06
CA ALA A 239 -10.13 4.08 -12.31
C ALA A 239 -10.90 3.11 -13.20
N ARG A 240 -10.90 1.82 -12.83
CA ARG A 240 -11.80 0.80 -13.37
C ARG A 240 -12.46 0.04 -12.21
N ILE A 241 -13.77 0.18 -12.08
CA ILE A 241 -14.56 -0.40 -10.99
C ILE A 241 -15.48 -1.47 -11.59
N THR A 242 -15.14 -2.74 -11.40
CA THR A 242 -15.91 -3.88 -11.91
C THR A 242 -16.70 -4.60 -10.81
N ARG A 243 -16.37 -4.36 -9.52
CA ARG A 243 -16.87 -5.09 -8.35
C ARG A 243 -16.62 -6.61 -8.43
N ARG A 244 -15.68 -7.02 -9.25
CA ARG A 244 -15.27 -8.41 -9.45
C ARG A 244 -13.77 -8.54 -9.20
N ARG A 245 -13.30 -9.77 -9.01
CA ARG A 245 -11.88 -10.11 -8.93
C ARG A 245 -11.40 -10.73 -10.23
N PRO A 246 -10.12 -10.55 -10.60
CA PRO A 246 -9.49 -11.25 -11.70
C PRO A 246 -9.57 -12.77 -11.54
N GLU A 247 -9.50 -13.49 -12.65
CA GLU A 247 -9.44 -14.95 -12.67
C GLU A 247 -8.11 -15.47 -12.11
N ALA A 248 -7.02 -14.76 -12.34
CA ALA A 248 -5.69 -15.08 -11.85
C ALA A 248 -4.87 -13.83 -11.56
N TYR A 249 -3.80 -13.97 -10.77
CA TYR A 249 -2.87 -12.92 -10.38
C TYR A 249 -1.47 -13.19 -10.88
N GLY A 250 -0.65 -12.14 -11.01
CA GLY A 250 0.74 -12.26 -11.40
C GLY A 250 1.09 -11.47 -12.65
N ILE A 251 2.18 -11.87 -13.29
CA ILE A 251 2.70 -11.27 -14.52
C ILE A 251 2.67 -12.34 -15.62
N GLU A 252 1.97 -12.07 -16.71
CA GLU A 252 1.87 -12.96 -17.86
C GLU A 252 3.26 -13.20 -18.48
N GLY A 253 3.62 -14.48 -18.72
CA GLY A 253 4.91 -14.84 -19.30
C GLY A 253 6.10 -14.64 -18.36
N LEU A 254 5.89 -14.45 -17.05
CA LEU A 254 6.97 -14.30 -16.10
C LEU A 254 7.79 -15.59 -15.97
N GLU A 255 9.04 -15.55 -16.43
CA GLU A 255 9.99 -16.64 -16.20
C GLU A 255 10.40 -16.70 -14.72
N PRO A 256 10.47 -17.89 -14.14
CA PRO A 256 10.95 -18.06 -12.76
C PRO A 256 12.37 -17.54 -12.60
N VAL A 257 12.56 -16.66 -11.65
CA VAL A 257 13.89 -16.13 -11.29
C VAL A 257 14.27 -16.54 -9.86
N PRO A 258 15.54 -16.61 -9.49
CA PRO A 258 15.93 -16.76 -8.10
C PRO A 258 15.33 -15.65 -7.23
N TRP A 259 14.95 -15.99 -6.00
CA TRP A 259 14.26 -15.09 -5.09
C TRP A 259 14.98 -13.75 -4.86
N TYR A 260 16.31 -13.74 -4.81
CA TYR A 260 17.13 -12.53 -4.62
C TYR A 260 17.09 -11.58 -5.82
N ARG A 261 16.64 -12.03 -6.99
CA ARG A 261 16.38 -11.16 -8.16
C ARG A 261 14.99 -10.55 -8.15
N GLU A 262 14.18 -10.94 -7.20
CA GLU A 262 12.86 -10.33 -6.97
C GLU A 262 12.92 -9.17 -5.97
N LEU A 263 14.05 -9.05 -5.24
CA LEU A 263 14.37 -7.94 -4.34
C LEU A 263 15.16 -6.86 -5.07
#